data_3bae2ed8e8a656e4b91dfc3ee14b7c68
#
_entry.id   3bae2ed8e8a656e4b91dfc3ee14b7c68
#
_cell.length_a   1.000
_cell.length_b   1.000
_cell.length_c   1.000
_cell.angle_alpha   90.00
_cell.angle_beta   90.00
_cell.angle_gamma   90.00
#
_symmetry.space_group_name_H-M   'P 1'
#
loop_
_entity.id
_entity.type
_entity.pdbx_description
1 polymer ?
#
loop_
_entity_poly.entity_id
_entity_poly.type
_entity_poly.pdbx_seq_one_letter_code
_entity_poly.pdbx_strand_id
1 'polypeptide(L)'
;MSQALAETRNLCKDFKIFGENSLFAKTFPAVKDVSLSIYPGETFGIVGESGCGKSTVAKLMMCLEKPTSGEIWFQGQRVDDLPESKRRALRPRFQMVFQDSGSSLNPRKRVEDILAEPMRYHQLGDRKWVENRVEELLAMMGLPVEMKNRYPHEFSGGQRQRICIAKALSLNPDLIVLDEPVSALDVSVQAQILNLLRELQEKLSLTYLFIGHGLGAVHYISHRIAVMYMGRVVEIGPSDELFDHPAHPYTKALLDAAPVADYALRGRPRVALQGEIDEHPPEGACPLYNRCPYKTKECMRFANELKELPGRAGHLSACDKAWEG
;
A
#
# COMPACT_ATOMS: atom_id res chain seq x y z
N MET A 1 -13.55 -7.22 19.75
CA MET A 1 -12.87 -6.82 18.48
C MET A 1 -11.82 -5.79 18.86
N SER A 2 -10.57 -5.97 18.44
CA SER A 2 -9.51 -4.97 18.66
C SER A 2 -9.84 -3.69 17.89
N GLN A 3 -9.57 -2.53 18.47
CA GLN A 3 -9.75 -1.25 17.81
C GLN A 3 -8.75 -1.14 16.66
N ALA A 4 -9.18 -0.65 15.48
CA ALA A 4 -8.29 -0.43 14.37
C ALA A 4 -7.28 0.69 14.70
N LEU A 5 -6.03 0.51 14.23
CA LEU A 5 -4.98 1.52 14.35
C LEU A 5 -5.21 2.67 13.36
N ALA A 6 -5.56 2.32 12.12
CA ALA A 6 -5.88 3.28 11.07
C ALA A 6 -7.12 2.83 10.29
N GLU A 7 -7.99 3.78 9.94
CA GLU A 7 -9.21 3.52 9.17
C GLU A 7 -9.42 4.58 8.10
N THR A 8 -10.01 4.17 6.99
CA THR A 8 -10.65 5.06 6.04
C THR A 8 -12.14 4.76 5.97
N ARG A 9 -12.98 5.79 5.88
CA ARG A 9 -14.43 5.63 5.80
C ARG A 9 -14.97 6.41 4.62
N ASN A 10 -15.54 5.70 3.65
CA ASN A 10 -16.11 6.22 2.40
C ASN A 10 -15.16 7.21 1.69
N LEU A 11 -13.86 6.89 1.68
CA LEU A 11 -12.81 7.77 1.20
C LEU A 11 -12.90 7.97 -0.30
N CYS A 12 -12.96 9.24 -0.75
CA CYS A 12 -12.96 9.62 -2.15
C CYS A 12 -11.88 10.65 -2.45
N LYS A 13 -11.30 10.56 -3.65
CA LYS A 13 -10.36 11.56 -4.16
C LYS A 13 -10.55 11.78 -5.65
N ASP A 14 -10.87 13.02 -5.98
CA ASP A 14 -10.95 13.52 -7.34
C ASP A 14 -9.79 14.46 -7.63
N PHE A 15 -9.12 14.27 -8.76
CA PHE A 15 -8.13 15.20 -9.29
C PHE A 15 -8.71 16.02 -10.43
N LYS A 16 -8.39 17.31 -10.46
CA LYS A 16 -8.73 18.20 -11.57
C LYS A 16 -7.60 18.16 -12.59
N ILE A 17 -7.89 17.69 -13.79
CA ILE A 17 -6.94 17.64 -14.90
C ILE A 17 -7.29 18.76 -15.87
N PHE A 18 -6.37 19.69 -16.08
CA PHE A 18 -6.52 20.74 -17.08
C PHE A 18 -5.91 20.23 -18.40
N GLY A 19 -6.73 20.12 -19.45
CA GLY A 19 -6.23 19.82 -20.80
C GLY A 19 -5.45 21.02 -21.37
N GLU A 20 -4.45 20.77 -22.21
CA GLU A 20 -3.58 21.81 -22.78
C GLU A 20 -4.36 22.93 -23.51
N ASN A 21 -5.59 22.66 -23.98
CA ASN A 21 -6.45 23.63 -24.71
C ASN A 21 -7.86 23.74 -24.12
N SER A 22 -8.10 23.33 -22.88
CA SER A 22 -9.43 23.36 -22.28
C SER A 22 -9.52 24.35 -21.13
N LEU A 23 -10.46 25.29 -21.21
CA LEU A 23 -10.85 26.20 -20.14
C LEU A 23 -11.58 25.48 -18.98
N PHE A 24 -12.00 24.23 -19.19
CA PHE A 24 -12.70 23.41 -18.20
C PHE A 24 -11.81 22.28 -17.71
N ALA A 25 -11.67 22.16 -16.40
CA ALA A 25 -11.00 21.04 -15.77
C ALA A 25 -11.85 19.77 -15.90
N LYS A 26 -11.28 18.68 -16.44
CA LYS A 26 -11.87 17.34 -16.37
C LYS A 26 -11.58 16.75 -14.99
N THR A 27 -12.62 16.22 -14.34
CA THR A 27 -12.45 15.53 -13.04
C THR A 27 -12.09 14.07 -13.27
N PHE A 28 -11.00 13.63 -12.64
CA PHE A 28 -10.57 12.24 -12.64
C PHE A 28 -10.73 11.65 -11.22
N PRO A 29 -11.69 10.74 -11.00
CA PRO A 29 -11.93 10.12 -9.71
C PRO A 29 -10.93 8.98 -9.47
N ALA A 30 -9.86 9.28 -8.73
CA ALA A 30 -8.77 8.32 -8.46
C ALA A 30 -9.08 7.34 -7.32
N VAL A 31 -9.91 7.75 -6.34
CA VAL A 31 -10.38 6.91 -5.23
C VAL A 31 -11.88 7.13 -5.07
N LYS A 32 -12.63 6.02 -5.00
CA LYS A 32 -14.09 6.01 -5.02
C LYS A 32 -14.61 5.11 -3.90
N ASP A 33 -15.08 5.73 -2.81
CA ASP A 33 -15.77 5.05 -1.71
C ASP A 33 -14.94 3.90 -1.10
N VAL A 34 -13.70 4.21 -0.68
CA VAL A 34 -12.78 3.23 -0.11
C VAL A 34 -12.84 3.26 1.41
N SER A 35 -13.29 2.14 2.00
CA SER A 35 -13.33 1.93 3.46
C SER A 35 -12.43 0.75 3.82
N LEU A 36 -11.40 1.02 4.64
CA LEU A 36 -10.40 0.05 5.08
C LEU A 36 -10.19 0.19 6.59
N SER A 37 -9.86 -0.93 7.24
CA SER A 37 -9.47 -0.96 8.66
C SER A 37 -8.17 -1.74 8.79
N ILE A 38 -7.15 -1.12 9.38
CA ILE A 38 -5.82 -1.70 9.62
C ILE A 38 -5.66 -1.88 11.13
N TYR A 39 -5.34 -3.09 11.58
CA TYR A 39 -5.22 -3.41 12.98
C TYR A 39 -3.77 -3.38 13.48
N PRO A 40 -3.54 -3.14 14.78
CA PRO A 40 -2.18 -3.14 15.32
C PRO A 40 -1.46 -4.48 15.08
N GLY A 41 -0.20 -4.42 14.65
CA GLY A 41 0.66 -5.57 14.43
C GLY A 41 0.40 -6.32 13.11
N GLU A 42 -0.62 -5.94 12.31
CA GLU A 42 -0.84 -6.58 11.01
C GLU A 42 -0.06 -5.90 9.88
N THR A 43 0.20 -6.67 8.83
CA THR A 43 0.49 -6.13 7.49
C THR A 43 -0.80 -6.22 6.67
N PHE A 44 -1.33 -5.06 6.28
CA PHE A 44 -2.46 -4.96 5.37
C PHE A 44 -1.95 -4.66 3.96
N GLY A 45 -2.22 -5.56 3.02
CA GLY A 45 -1.79 -5.45 1.62
C GLY A 45 -2.81 -4.71 0.76
N ILE A 46 -2.37 -3.90 -0.20
CA ILE A 46 -3.21 -3.39 -1.29
C ILE A 46 -2.57 -3.78 -2.62
N VAL A 47 -3.35 -4.45 -3.47
CA VAL A 47 -2.93 -4.89 -4.82
C VAL A 47 -3.89 -4.38 -5.89
N GLY A 48 -3.43 -4.38 -7.14
CA GLY A 48 -4.21 -3.99 -8.31
C GLY A 48 -3.33 -3.47 -9.43
N GLU A 49 -3.88 -3.29 -10.63
CA GLU A 49 -3.16 -2.76 -11.78
C GLU A 49 -2.59 -1.36 -11.52
N SER A 50 -1.56 -0.98 -12.30
CA SER A 50 -0.99 0.38 -12.23
C SER A 50 -2.09 1.42 -12.50
N GLY A 51 -2.08 2.53 -11.75
CA GLY A 51 -3.08 3.60 -11.90
C GLY A 51 -4.43 3.34 -11.24
N CYS A 52 -4.68 2.19 -10.59
CA CYS A 52 -5.97 1.91 -9.95
C CYS A 52 -6.24 2.69 -8.64
N GLY A 53 -5.31 3.53 -8.18
CA GLY A 53 -5.52 4.41 -7.01
C GLY A 53 -4.77 4.02 -5.73
N LYS A 54 -3.98 2.94 -5.69
CA LYS A 54 -3.27 2.44 -4.50
C LYS A 54 -2.39 3.50 -3.80
N SER A 55 -1.46 4.10 -4.53
CA SER A 55 -0.57 5.15 -3.99
C SER A 55 -1.34 6.41 -3.61
N THR A 56 -2.51 6.66 -4.22
CA THR A 56 -3.39 7.75 -3.81
C THR A 56 -4.01 7.46 -2.45
N VAL A 57 -4.48 6.22 -2.19
CA VAL A 57 -4.96 5.81 -0.86
C VAL A 57 -3.86 5.96 0.17
N ALA A 58 -2.62 5.52 -0.12
CA ALA A 58 -1.48 5.70 0.76
C ALA A 58 -1.24 7.18 1.12
N LYS A 59 -1.19 8.06 0.12
CA LYS A 59 -0.99 9.51 0.33
C LYS A 59 -2.12 10.15 1.13
N LEU A 60 -3.36 9.72 0.91
CA LEU A 60 -4.52 10.17 1.69
C LEU A 60 -4.39 9.72 3.15
N MET A 61 -4.09 8.44 3.42
CA MET A 61 -3.91 7.93 4.79
C MET A 61 -2.78 8.63 5.54
N MET A 62 -1.72 9.03 4.83
CA MET A 62 -0.62 9.84 5.37
C MET A 62 -0.97 11.33 5.50
N CYS A 63 -2.18 11.75 5.15
CA CYS A 63 -2.59 13.16 5.08
C CYS A 63 -1.62 14.03 4.24
N LEU A 64 -0.95 13.43 3.25
CA LEU A 64 -0.14 14.13 2.25
C LEU A 64 -1.02 14.73 1.14
N GLU A 65 -2.18 14.12 0.93
CA GLU A 65 -3.26 14.58 0.06
C GLU A 65 -4.53 14.79 0.88
N LYS A 66 -5.32 15.80 0.52
CA LYS A 66 -6.63 16.03 1.13
C LYS A 66 -7.70 15.22 0.41
N PRO A 67 -8.56 14.46 1.10
CA PRO A 67 -9.68 13.77 0.47
C PRO A 67 -10.69 14.78 -0.12
N THR A 68 -11.41 14.36 -1.17
CA THR A 68 -12.55 15.11 -1.70
C THR A 68 -13.77 14.92 -0.78
N SER A 69 -13.94 13.70 -0.26
CA SER A 69 -14.93 13.35 0.76
C SER A 69 -14.50 12.10 1.52
N GLY A 70 -15.23 11.76 2.57
CA GLY A 70 -14.89 10.65 3.47
C GLY A 70 -13.99 11.09 4.62
N GLU A 71 -13.49 10.14 5.39
CA GLU A 71 -12.79 10.38 6.64
C GLU A 71 -11.57 9.46 6.78
N ILE A 72 -10.54 9.96 7.47
CA ILE A 72 -9.33 9.22 7.83
C ILE A 72 -9.16 9.26 9.34
N TRP A 73 -9.07 8.10 9.94
CA TRP A 73 -8.95 7.92 11.38
C TRP A 73 -7.62 7.24 11.74
N PHE A 74 -7.00 7.71 12.79
CA PHE A 74 -5.79 7.09 13.37
C PHE A 74 -5.94 7.02 14.88
N GLN A 75 -5.86 5.80 15.44
CA GLN A 75 -6.04 5.51 16.87
C GLN A 75 -7.33 6.09 17.44
N GLY A 76 -8.43 5.96 16.69
CA GLY A 76 -9.75 6.45 17.11
C GLY A 76 -9.93 7.97 17.00
N GLN A 77 -8.96 8.71 16.47
CA GLN A 77 -9.06 10.14 16.21
C GLN A 77 -9.14 10.39 14.70
N ARG A 78 -10.09 11.24 14.27
CA ARG A 78 -10.14 11.73 12.89
C ARG A 78 -8.97 12.68 12.64
N VAL A 79 -8.20 12.45 11.55
CA VAL A 79 -6.94 13.16 11.28
C VAL A 79 -6.97 14.03 10.03
N ASP A 80 -7.87 13.78 9.08
CA ASP A 80 -7.98 14.53 7.82
C ASP A 80 -8.47 15.96 7.99
N ASP A 81 -9.24 16.24 9.04
CA ASP A 81 -9.80 17.55 9.37
C ASP A 81 -8.96 18.35 10.39
N LEU A 82 -7.92 17.72 10.95
CA LEU A 82 -7.06 18.40 11.93
C LEU A 82 -6.26 19.54 11.29
N PRO A 83 -6.04 20.65 12.03
CA PRO A 83 -5.12 21.69 11.61
C PRO A 83 -3.69 21.16 11.55
N GLU A 84 -2.86 21.73 10.67
CA GLU A 84 -1.49 21.27 10.40
C GLU A 84 -0.62 21.15 11.67
N SER A 85 -0.79 22.03 12.64
CA SER A 85 -0.05 21.98 13.92
C SER A 85 -0.31 20.68 14.69
N LYS A 86 -1.58 20.22 14.73
CA LYS A 86 -1.97 18.97 15.38
C LYS A 86 -1.52 17.75 14.57
N ARG A 87 -1.66 17.79 13.23
CA ARG A 87 -1.16 16.72 12.34
C ARG A 87 0.35 16.55 12.48
N ARG A 88 1.13 17.64 12.59
CA ARG A 88 2.58 17.59 12.77
C ARG A 88 2.98 16.79 14.01
N ALA A 89 2.22 16.89 15.11
CA ALA A 89 2.47 16.13 16.33
C ALA A 89 2.23 14.62 16.15
N LEU A 90 1.36 14.22 15.21
CA LEU A 90 1.05 12.82 14.92
C LEU A 90 2.01 12.20 13.90
N ARG A 91 2.66 12.99 13.05
CA ARG A 91 3.54 12.48 11.97
C ARG A 91 4.63 11.50 12.42
N PRO A 92 5.26 11.62 13.60
CA PRO A 92 6.20 10.61 14.07
C PRO A 92 5.59 9.22 14.17
N ARG A 93 4.30 9.11 14.47
CA ARG A 93 3.61 7.84 14.72
C ARG A 93 3.22 7.09 13.44
N PHE A 94 3.15 7.76 12.30
CA PHE A 94 2.93 7.13 11.00
C PHE A 94 3.93 7.66 9.97
N GLN A 95 4.67 6.77 9.36
CA GLN A 95 5.76 7.07 8.44
C GLN A 95 5.52 6.43 7.08
N MET A 96 6.19 6.90 6.05
CA MET A 96 6.06 6.38 4.70
C MET A 96 7.42 6.10 4.06
N VAL A 97 7.53 4.95 3.42
CA VAL A 97 8.62 4.60 2.51
C VAL A 97 8.05 4.71 1.09
N PHE A 98 8.61 5.62 0.30
CA PHE A 98 8.17 5.90 -1.07
C PHE A 98 8.76 4.89 -2.07
N GLN A 99 8.12 4.76 -3.22
CA GLN A 99 8.46 3.86 -4.31
C GLN A 99 9.90 4.04 -4.81
N ASP A 100 10.38 5.28 -4.95
CA ASP A 100 11.74 5.57 -5.40
C ASP A 100 12.66 5.91 -4.22
N SER A 101 13.46 4.92 -3.80
CA SER A 101 14.46 5.12 -2.75
C SER A 101 15.58 6.08 -3.17
N GLY A 102 15.83 6.24 -4.47
CA GLY A 102 16.87 7.14 -4.98
C GLY A 102 16.50 8.62 -4.77
N SER A 103 15.26 8.99 -5.08
CA SER A 103 14.77 10.36 -4.90
C SER A 103 14.37 10.69 -3.47
N SER A 104 14.12 9.66 -2.62
CA SER A 104 13.69 9.83 -1.22
C SER A 104 14.82 10.20 -0.26
N LEU A 105 16.07 10.00 -0.67
CA LEU A 105 17.26 10.33 0.09
C LEU A 105 17.96 11.56 -0.52
N ASN A 106 18.26 12.56 0.31
CA ASN A 106 18.99 13.73 -0.16
C ASN A 106 20.43 13.33 -0.58
N PRO A 107 20.80 13.40 -1.87
CA PRO A 107 22.10 12.91 -2.35
C PRO A 107 23.31 13.73 -1.84
N ARG A 108 23.06 14.90 -1.28
CA ARG A 108 24.09 15.81 -0.74
C ARG A 108 24.33 15.63 0.76
N LYS A 109 23.57 14.78 1.42
CA LYS A 109 23.72 14.48 2.87
C LYS A 109 24.33 13.10 3.06
N ARG A 110 25.12 12.92 4.11
CA ARG A 110 25.58 11.61 4.55
C ARG A 110 24.44 10.84 5.17
N VAL A 111 24.55 9.51 5.19
CA VAL A 111 23.52 8.62 5.76
C VAL A 111 23.24 8.96 7.23
N GLU A 112 24.28 9.25 8.03
CA GLU A 112 24.08 9.69 9.42
C GLU A 112 23.18 10.91 9.55
N ASP A 113 23.37 11.92 8.68
CA ASP A 113 22.54 13.13 8.71
C ASP A 113 21.10 12.86 8.24
N ILE A 114 20.94 12.00 7.23
CA ILE A 114 19.62 11.60 6.72
C ILE A 114 18.82 10.88 7.81
N LEU A 115 19.45 9.98 8.55
CA LEU A 115 18.79 9.23 9.63
C LEU A 115 18.58 10.10 10.88
N ALA A 116 19.52 11.01 11.19
CA ALA A 116 19.44 11.88 12.35
C ALA A 116 18.44 13.05 12.19
N GLU A 117 18.20 13.50 10.94
CA GLU A 117 17.38 14.68 10.66
C GLU A 117 15.96 14.61 11.25
N PRO A 118 15.18 13.50 11.07
CA PRO A 118 13.86 13.39 11.67
C PRO A 118 13.90 13.46 13.20
N MET A 119 14.87 12.79 13.83
CA MET A 119 15.02 12.76 15.28
C MET A 119 15.38 14.12 15.85
N ARG A 120 16.29 14.84 15.20
CA ARG A 120 16.66 16.23 15.57
C ARG A 120 15.49 17.19 15.40
N TYR A 121 14.73 17.05 14.29
CA TYR A 121 13.56 17.91 14.02
C TYR A 121 12.48 17.75 15.09
N HIS A 122 12.23 16.51 15.54
CA HIS A 122 11.25 16.21 16.58
C HIS A 122 11.83 16.25 18.01
N GLN A 123 13.11 16.64 18.18
CA GLN A 123 13.78 16.80 19.48
C GLN A 123 13.67 15.53 20.36
N LEU A 124 13.86 14.35 19.79
CA LEU A 124 13.65 13.07 20.51
C LEU A 124 14.75 12.75 21.51
N GLY A 125 15.89 13.43 21.48
CA GLY A 125 17.00 13.20 22.38
C GLY A 125 18.15 14.18 22.17
N ASP A 126 19.19 14.06 23.01
CA ASP A 126 20.42 14.81 22.86
C ASP A 126 21.27 14.27 21.68
N ARG A 127 22.39 14.95 21.40
CA ARG A 127 23.28 14.60 20.31
C ARG A 127 23.79 13.16 20.41
N LYS A 128 24.18 12.72 21.61
CA LYS A 128 24.75 11.39 21.84
C LYS A 128 23.68 10.29 21.65
N TRP A 129 22.45 10.55 22.11
CA TRP A 129 21.32 9.65 21.90
C TRP A 129 21.05 9.46 20.41
N VAL A 130 21.02 10.56 19.63
CA VAL A 130 20.79 10.52 18.17
C VAL A 130 21.91 9.74 17.47
N GLU A 131 23.18 9.97 17.83
CA GLU A 131 24.34 9.25 17.27
C GLU A 131 24.22 7.74 17.52
N ASN A 132 23.93 7.31 18.75
CA ASN A 132 23.72 5.92 19.11
C ASN A 132 22.54 5.31 18.34
N ARG A 133 21.43 6.05 18.22
CA ARG A 133 20.23 5.57 17.50
C ARG A 133 20.50 5.37 16.01
N VAL A 134 21.31 6.21 15.38
CA VAL A 134 21.75 6.01 13.98
C VAL A 134 22.52 4.70 13.83
N GLU A 135 23.43 4.40 14.76
CA GLU A 135 24.20 3.14 14.74
C GLU A 135 23.31 1.92 14.95
N GLU A 136 22.35 1.98 15.88
CA GLU A 136 21.36 0.92 16.08
C GLU A 136 20.50 0.68 14.82
N LEU A 137 20.03 1.75 14.17
CA LEU A 137 19.25 1.66 12.95
C LEU A 137 20.04 1.00 11.82
N LEU A 138 21.30 1.34 11.63
CA LEU A 138 22.16 0.70 10.64
C LEU A 138 22.37 -0.79 10.95
N ALA A 139 22.62 -1.13 12.22
CA ALA A 139 22.75 -2.52 12.66
C ALA A 139 21.46 -3.33 12.41
N MET A 140 20.27 -2.75 12.71
CA MET A 140 18.97 -3.38 12.41
C MET A 140 18.78 -3.65 10.91
N MET A 141 19.34 -2.78 10.05
CA MET A 141 19.30 -2.96 8.59
C MET A 141 20.35 -3.93 8.06
N GLY A 142 21.22 -4.48 8.93
CA GLY A 142 22.35 -5.30 8.51
C GLY A 142 23.40 -4.51 7.72
N LEU A 143 23.52 -3.20 7.98
CA LEU A 143 24.50 -2.32 7.37
C LEU A 143 25.65 -2.04 8.37
N PRO A 144 26.93 -2.13 7.94
CA PRO A 144 28.08 -1.75 8.77
C PRO A 144 27.96 -0.30 9.24
N VAL A 145 28.29 -0.06 10.52
CA VAL A 145 28.19 1.29 11.15
C VAL A 145 29.09 2.31 10.46
N GLU A 146 30.22 1.88 9.92
CA GLU A 146 31.18 2.73 9.20
C GLU A 146 30.56 3.38 7.95
N MET A 147 29.50 2.75 7.40
CA MET A 147 28.78 3.26 6.23
C MET A 147 27.97 4.53 6.54
N LYS A 148 27.80 4.91 7.82
CA LYS A 148 27.09 6.16 8.21
C LYS A 148 27.65 7.42 7.56
N ASN A 149 28.98 7.41 7.28
CA ASN A 149 29.71 8.54 6.70
C ASN A 149 29.58 8.66 5.18
N ARG A 150 28.99 7.65 4.51
CA ARG A 150 28.84 7.61 3.05
C ARG A 150 27.62 8.38 2.57
N TYR A 151 27.61 8.69 1.26
CA TYR A 151 26.51 9.35 0.58
C TYR A 151 25.59 8.31 -0.11
N PRO A 152 24.28 8.61 -0.34
CA PRO A 152 23.33 7.67 -0.94
C PRO A 152 23.78 7.07 -2.28
N HIS A 153 24.50 7.80 -3.12
CA HIS A 153 24.97 7.33 -4.42
C HIS A 153 26.07 6.25 -4.32
N GLU A 154 26.69 6.06 -3.15
CA GLU A 154 27.70 5.03 -2.91
C GLU A 154 27.08 3.67 -2.53
N PHE A 155 25.74 3.58 -2.47
CA PHE A 155 25.02 2.37 -2.05
C PHE A 155 24.29 1.70 -3.22
N SER A 156 24.16 0.36 -3.16
CA SER A 156 23.29 -0.38 -4.07
C SER A 156 21.80 -0.02 -3.87
N GLY A 157 20.94 -0.37 -4.83
CA GLY A 157 19.50 -0.16 -4.72
C GLY A 157 18.89 -0.74 -3.45
N GLY A 158 19.22 -2.00 -3.13
CA GLY A 158 18.74 -2.65 -1.91
C GLY A 158 19.28 -2.02 -0.62
N GLN A 159 20.53 -1.56 -0.62
CA GLN A 159 21.08 -0.82 0.52
C GLN A 159 20.40 0.55 0.70
N ARG A 160 20.13 1.29 -0.38
CA ARG A 160 19.35 2.53 -0.31
C ARG A 160 17.94 2.27 0.24
N GLN A 161 17.30 1.18 -0.18
CA GLN A 161 15.99 0.81 0.35
C GLN A 161 16.03 0.53 1.86
N ARG A 162 17.05 -0.18 2.35
CA ARG A 162 17.28 -0.39 3.80
C ARG A 162 17.47 0.93 4.55
N ILE A 163 18.16 1.92 3.97
CA ILE A 163 18.32 3.25 4.56
C ILE A 163 16.97 4.00 4.61
N CYS A 164 16.11 3.89 3.58
CA CYS A 164 14.77 4.47 3.60
C CYS A 164 13.90 3.85 4.71
N ILE A 165 13.98 2.53 4.90
CA ILE A 165 13.29 1.83 6.00
C ILE A 165 13.84 2.29 7.36
N ALA A 166 15.16 2.38 7.52
CA ALA A 166 15.81 2.91 8.73
C ALA A 166 15.35 4.33 9.06
N LYS A 167 15.25 5.20 8.04
CA LYS A 167 14.74 6.57 8.19
C LYS A 167 13.30 6.60 8.70
N ALA A 168 12.43 5.75 8.16
CA ALA A 168 11.06 5.63 8.64
C ALA A 168 11.01 5.14 10.11
N LEU A 169 11.87 4.19 10.48
CA LEU A 169 11.97 3.64 11.84
C LEU A 169 12.59 4.62 12.86
N SER A 170 13.27 5.68 12.42
CA SER A 170 13.98 6.61 13.32
C SER A 170 13.07 7.28 14.34
N LEU A 171 11.78 7.41 14.02
CA LEU A 171 10.76 8.04 14.87
C LEU A 171 9.93 7.05 15.70
N ASN A 172 10.26 5.75 15.67
CA ASN A 172 9.48 4.67 16.32
C ASN A 172 7.98 4.73 15.99
N PRO A 173 7.61 4.63 14.71
CA PRO A 173 6.22 4.76 14.27
C PRO A 173 5.36 3.55 14.68
N ASP A 174 4.05 3.76 14.83
CA ASP A 174 3.06 2.69 15.00
C ASP A 174 2.64 2.08 13.65
N LEU A 175 2.65 2.91 12.58
CA LEU A 175 2.27 2.53 11.22
C LEU A 175 3.35 2.97 10.23
N ILE A 176 3.77 2.04 9.36
CA ILE A 176 4.60 2.38 8.20
C ILE A 176 3.84 2.04 6.93
N VAL A 177 3.63 3.04 6.08
CA VAL A 177 3.10 2.87 4.72
C VAL A 177 4.27 2.58 3.78
N LEU A 178 4.24 1.44 3.12
CA LEU A 178 5.25 0.94 2.21
C LEU A 178 4.68 0.99 0.78
N ASP A 179 4.97 2.07 0.04
CA ASP A 179 4.46 2.26 -1.32
C ASP A 179 5.44 1.67 -2.34
N GLU A 180 5.13 0.48 -2.84
CA GLU A 180 5.94 -0.30 -3.78
C GLU A 180 7.42 -0.46 -3.38
N PRO A 181 7.73 -0.85 -2.13
CA PRO A 181 9.08 -0.75 -1.58
C PRO A 181 10.10 -1.68 -2.24
N VAL A 182 9.68 -2.60 -3.08
CA VAL A 182 10.55 -3.59 -3.73
C VAL A 182 10.45 -3.59 -5.27
N SER A 183 9.65 -2.72 -5.87
CA SER A 183 9.34 -2.76 -7.31
C SER A 183 10.55 -2.54 -8.23
N ALA A 184 11.53 -1.74 -7.80
CA ALA A 184 12.73 -1.40 -8.58
C ALA A 184 13.95 -2.29 -8.27
N LEU A 185 13.75 -3.39 -7.52
CA LEU A 185 14.82 -4.28 -7.07
C LEU A 185 14.76 -5.63 -7.80
N ASP A 186 15.90 -6.29 -7.95
CA ASP A 186 15.94 -7.67 -8.43
C ASP A 186 15.30 -8.64 -7.43
N VAL A 187 14.87 -9.83 -7.91
CA VAL A 187 14.09 -10.81 -7.13
C VAL A 187 14.79 -11.24 -5.85
N SER A 188 16.12 -11.39 -5.88
CA SER A 188 16.90 -11.84 -4.73
C SER A 188 16.93 -10.77 -3.64
N VAL A 189 17.11 -9.51 -4.02
CA VAL A 189 17.09 -8.36 -3.11
C VAL A 189 15.68 -8.09 -2.59
N GLN A 190 14.64 -8.26 -3.44
CA GLN A 190 13.24 -8.19 -2.99
C GLN A 190 12.98 -9.15 -1.82
N ALA A 191 13.38 -10.43 -1.95
CA ALA A 191 13.21 -11.43 -0.90
C ALA A 191 13.92 -11.02 0.40
N GLN A 192 15.14 -10.47 0.31
CA GLN A 192 15.86 -9.98 1.48
C GLN A 192 15.17 -8.81 2.18
N ILE A 193 14.58 -7.86 1.42
CA ILE A 193 13.84 -6.74 2.00
C ILE A 193 12.54 -7.20 2.65
N LEU A 194 11.81 -8.13 2.03
CA LEU A 194 10.58 -8.69 2.59
C LEU A 194 10.84 -9.44 3.89
N ASN A 195 11.90 -10.26 3.95
CA ASN A 195 12.31 -10.94 5.18
C ASN A 195 12.69 -9.94 6.27
N LEU A 196 13.47 -8.91 5.94
CA LEU A 196 13.83 -7.85 6.88
C LEU A 196 12.59 -7.16 7.46
N LEU A 197 11.59 -6.83 6.61
CA LEU A 197 10.35 -6.20 7.07
C LEU A 197 9.57 -7.10 8.02
N ARG A 198 9.49 -8.42 7.77
CA ARG A 198 8.87 -9.38 8.68
C ARG A 198 9.59 -9.46 10.02
N GLU A 199 10.92 -9.57 10.00
CA GLU A 199 11.71 -9.60 11.24
C GLU A 199 11.53 -8.32 12.06
N LEU A 200 11.50 -7.16 11.41
CA LEU A 200 11.27 -5.87 12.07
C LEU A 200 9.84 -5.78 12.65
N GLN A 201 8.85 -6.29 11.93
CA GLN A 201 7.47 -6.34 12.40
C GLN A 201 7.34 -7.18 13.68
N GLU A 202 7.91 -8.37 13.69
CA GLU A 202 7.89 -9.27 14.86
C GLU A 202 8.64 -8.66 16.06
N LYS A 203 9.85 -8.11 15.83
CA LYS A 203 10.69 -7.55 16.90
C LYS A 203 10.14 -6.26 17.51
N LEU A 204 9.51 -5.42 16.69
CA LEU A 204 9.09 -4.06 17.07
C LEU A 204 7.56 -3.90 17.14
N SER A 205 6.79 -4.97 16.90
CA SER A 205 5.32 -4.96 16.85
C SER A 205 4.77 -3.91 15.89
N LEU A 206 5.40 -3.74 14.73
CA LEU A 206 5.04 -2.73 13.73
C LEU A 206 3.76 -3.11 12.98
N THR A 207 3.04 -2.09 12.56
CA THR A 207 1.91 -2.24 11.63
C THR A 207 2.33 -1.73 10.27
N TYR A 208 2.00 -2.47 9.20
CA TYR A 208 2.30 -2.05 7.83
C TYR A 208 1.04 -1.89 6.98
N LEU A 209 1.03 -0.85 6.16
CA LEU A 209 0.24 -0.81 4.94
C LEU A 209 1.19 -1.06 3.77
N PHE A 210 1.11 -2.23 3.16
CA PHE A 210 2.00 -2.64 2.06
C PHE A 210 1.29 -2.51 0.72
N ILE A 211 1.79 -1.65 -0.15
CA ILE A 211 1.26 -1.48 -1.50
C ILE A 211 2.22 -2.12 -2.49
N GLY A 212 1.69 -2.96 -3.37
CA GLY A 212 2.46 -3.61 -4.41
C GLY A 212 1.63 -3.93 -5.66
N HIS A 213 2.31 -4.11 -6.77
CA HIS A 213 1.72 -4.68 -7.99
C HIS A 213 2.08 -6.16 -8.14
N GLY A 214 3.15 -6.63 -7.50
CA GLY A 214 3.57 -8.02 -7.47
C GLY A 214 2.80 -8.81 -6.43
N LEU A 215 1.78 -9.58 -6.87
CA LEU A 215 0.92 -10.37 -6.00
C LEU A 215 1.70 -11.29 -5.04
N GLY A 216 2.76 -11.96 -5.53
CA GLY A 216 3.56 -12.86 -4.69
C GLY A 216 4.27 -12.15 -3.53
N ALA A 217 4.79 -10.94 -3.73
CA ALA A 217 5.43 -10.16 -2.67
C ALA A 217 4.41 -9.70 -1.63
N VAL A 218 3.22 -9.25 -2.08
CA VAL A 218 2.14 -8.81 -1.19
C VAL A 218 1.58 -9.99 -0.40
N HIS A 219 1.34 -11.13 -1.04
CA HIS A 219 0.92 -12.37 -0.37
C HIS A 219 1.91 -12.80 0.71
N TYR A 220 3.20 -12.80 0.38
CA TYR A 220 4.26 -13.23 1.29
C TYR A 220 4.30 -12.45 2.61
N ILE A 221 4.01 -11.15 2.58
CA ILE A 221 4.17 -10.29 3.77
C ILE A 221 2.83 -9.95 4.44
N SER A 222 1.69 -10.05 3.74
CA SER A 222 0.41 -9.54 4.23
C SER A 222 -0.41 -10.59 4.97
N HIS A 223 -1.08 -10.16 6.05
CA HIS A 223 -2.08 -10.96 6.77
C HIS A 223 -3.45 -10.87 6.09
N ARG A 224 -3.80 -9.67 5.61
CA ARG A 224 -5.03 -9.38 4.88
C ARG A 224 -4.70 -8.54 3.66
N ILE A 225 -5.48 -8.72 2.59
CA ILE A 225 -5.27 -8.03 1.31
C ILE A 225 -6.57 -7.41 0.84
N ALA A 226 -6.49 -6.17 0.35
CA ALA A 226 -7.51 -5.52 -0.45
C ALA A 226 -7.09 -5.47 -1.92
N VAL A 227 -7.99 -5.87 -2.80
CA VAL A 227 -7.81 -5.78 -4.26
C VAL A 227 -8.51 -4.54 -4.76
N MET A 228 -7.77 -3.65 -5.43
CA MET A 228 -8.30 -2.40 -5.98
C MET A 228 -8.39 -2.43 -7.50
N TYR A 229 -9.52 -1.97 -8.03
CA TYR A 229 -9.77 -1.78 -9.45
C TYR A 229 -10.47 -0.45 -9.71
N MET A 230 -9.93 0.39 -10.59
CA MET A 230 -10.50 1.70 -11.00
C MET A 230 -10.95 2.58 -9.83
N GLY A 231 -10.12 2.70 -8.81
CA GLY A 231 -10.35 3.54 -7.63
C GLY A 231 -11.24 2.91 -6.55
N ARG A 232 -11.71 1.68 -6.74
CA ARG A 232 -12.58 0.98 -5.80
C ARG A 232 -11.92 -0.26 -5.24
N VAL A 233 -12.27 -0.64 -4.03
CA VAL A 233 -11.96 -1.96 -3.49
C VAL A 233 -13.01 -2.94 -3.99
N VAL A 234 -12.57 -4.03 -4.60
CA VAL A 234 -13.46 -5.05 -5.19
C VAL A 234 -13.47 -6.36 -4.39
N GLU A 235 -12.42 -6.60 -3.61
CA GLU A 235 -12.31 -7.78 -2.73
C GLU A 235 -11.39 -7.48 -1.56
N ILE A 236 -11.71 -7.99 -0.36
CA ILE A 236 -10.85 -7.97 0.84
C ILE A 236 -10.93 -9.34 1.50
N GLY A 237 -9.80 -9.90 1.91
CA GLY A 237 -9.79 -11.15 2.64
C GLY A 237 -8.48 -11.42 3.39
N PRO A 238 -8.46 -12.47 4.23
CA PRO A 238 -7.21 -13.05 4.68
C PRO A 238 -6.33 -13.42 3.48
N SER A 239 -5.02 -13.21 3.58
CA SER A 239 -4.10 -13.34 2.45
C SER A 239 -4.18 -14.70 1.77
N ASP A 240 -4.05 -15.78 2.54
CA ASP A 240 -4.08 -17.15 2.01
C ASP A 240 -5.45 -17.49 1.41
N GLU A 241 -6.54 -17.13 2.10
CA GLU A 241 -7.91 -17.38 1.62
C GLU A 241 -8.19 -16.67 0.28
N LEU A 242 -7.74 -15.42 0.13
CA LEU A 242 -7.94 -14.66 -1.10
C LEU A 242 -7.14 -15.27 -2.28
N PHE A 243 -5.96 -15.83 -2.00
CA PHE A 243 -5.12 -16.48 -3.01
C PHE A 243 -5.65 -17.84 -3.43
N ASP A 244 -6.09 -18.66 -2.47
CA ASP A 244 -6.59 -20.01 -2.73
C ASP A 244 -8.00 -19.99 -3.29
N HIS A 245 -8.82 -19.04 -2.87
CA HIS A 245 -10.25 -18.95 -3.17
C HIS A 245 -10.70 -17.54 -3.59
N PRO A 246 -10.12 -16.96 -4.66
CA PRO A 246 -10.51 -15.62 -5.12
C PRO A 246 -11.99 -15.58 -5.52
N ALA A 247 -12.74 -14.61 -5.01
CA ALA A 247 -14.17 -14.50 -5.25
C ALA A 247 -14.52 -13.53 -6.38
N HIS A 248 -13.73 -12.46 -6.56
CA HIS A 248 -13.97 -11.49 -7.61
C HIS A 248 -13.26 -11.90 -8.92
N PRO A 249 -13.92 -11.85 -10.10
CA PRO A 249 -13.30 -12.22 -11.37
C PRO A 249 -12.01 -11.48 -11.71
N TYR A 250 -11.88 -10.23 -11.25
CA TYR A 250 -10.65 -9.46 -11.41
C TYR A 250 -9.50 -10.04 -10.58
N THR A 251 -9.76 -10.43 -9.33
CA THR A 251 -8.74 -11.06 -8.46
C THR A 251 -8.23 -12.35 -9.08
N LYS A 252 -9.15 -13.19 -9.59
CA LYS A 252 -8.78 -14.43 -10.28
C LYS A 252 -7.90 -14.14 -11.49
N ALA A 253 -8.28 -13.17 -12.31
CA ALA A 253 -7.50 -12.80 -13.49
C ALA A 253 -6.11 -12.25 -13.13
N LEU A 254 -5.99 -11.47 -12.04
CA LEU A 254 -4.69 -11.01 -11.53
C LEU A 254 -3.80 -12.18 -11.08
N LEU A 255 -4.37 -13.16 -10.38
CA LEU A 255 -3.66 -14.36 -9.93
C LEU A 255 -3.23 -15.24 -11.11
N ASP A 256 -4.11 -15.42 -12.08
CA ASP A 256 -3.82 -16.20 -13.30
C ASP A 256 -2.77 -15.53 -14.20
N ALA A 257 -2.64 -14.20 -14.13
CA ALA A 257 -1.62 -13.45 -14.87
C ALA A 257 -0.24 -13.46 -14.16
N ALA A 258 -0.20 -13.77 -12.85
CA ALA A 258 1.05 -13.81 -12.10
C ALA A 258 1.95 -14.96 -12.61
N PRO A 259 3.27 -14.73 -12.78
CA PRO A 259 4.21 -15.78 -13.13
C PRO A 259 4.24 -16.85 -12.02
N VAL A 260 3.87 -18.08 -12.36
CA VAL A 260 3.99 -19.22 -11.44
C VAL A 260 5.26 -19.99 -11.76
N ALA A 261 6.09 -20.22 -10.75
CA ALA A 261 7.33 -20.96 -10.89
C ALA A 261 7.12 -22.48 -11.08
N ASP A 262 5.89 -22.97 -10.85
CA ASP A 262 5.56 -24.40 -10.96
C ASP A 262 5.26 -24.78 -12.41
N TYR A 263 6.11 -25.67 -12.96
CA TYR A 263 5.96 -26.21 -14.31
C TYR A 263 4.66 -27.02 -14.48
N ALA A 264 4.16 -27.69 -13.43
CA ALA A 264 2.94 -28.48 -13.45
C ALA A 264 1.67 -27.63 -13.70
N LEU A 265 1.75 -26.34 -13.45
CA LEU A 265 0.67 -25.39 -13.67
C LEU A 265 0.66 -24.76 -15.08
N ARG A 266 1.65 -25.10 -15.92
CA ARG A 266 1.66 -24.71 -17.34
C ARG A 266 0.52 -25.43 -18.08
N GLY A 267 -0.38 -24.65 -18.66
CA GLY A 267 -1.52 -25.18 -19.43
C GLY A 267 -2.86 -25.18 -18.70
N ARG A 268 -2.94 -24.71 -17.45
CA ARG A 268 -4.24 -24.44 -16.83
C ARG A 268 -5.00 -23.37 -17.63
N PRO A 269 -6.33 -23.53 -17.83
CA PRO A 269 -7.13 -22.48 -18.41
C PRO A 269 -7.04 -21.23 -17.52
N ARG A 270 -6.58 -20.13 -18.10
CA ARG A 270 -6.42 -18.84 -17.39
C ARG A 270 -7.61 -17.95 -17.67
N VAL A 271 -8.11 -17.26 -16.67
CA VAL A 271 -9.10 -16.21 -16.85
C VAL A 271 -8.39 -15.00 -17.43
N ALA A 272 -8.46 -14.81 -18.72
CA ALA A 272 -7.96 -13.62 -19.38
C ALA A 272 -9.05 -12.54 -19.41
N LEU A 273 -8.75 -11.38 -18.84
CA LEU A 273 -9.60 -10.20 -19.04
C LEU A 273 -9.43 -9.71 -20.48
N GLN A 274 -10.55 -9.43 -21.16
CA GLN A 274 -10.54 -8.97 -22.54
C GLN A 274 -10.34 -7.45 -22.60
N GLY A 275 -9.54 -7.00 -23.56
CA GLY A 275 -9.36 -5.57 -23.85
C GLY A 275 -8.52 -4.81 -22.82
N GLU A 276 -8.41 -3.51 -23.04
CA GLU A 276 -7.74 -2.55 -22.16
C GLU A 276 -8.65 -2.10 -21.01
N ILE A 277 -8.09 -1.36 -20.05
CA ILE A 277 -8.86 -0.75 -18.97
C ILE A 277 -9.84 0.25 -19.59
N ASP A 278 -11.12 -0.01 -19.47
CA ASP A 278 -12.16 0.90 -19.94
C ASP A 278 -12.41 1.96 -18.86
N GLU A 279 -11.93 3.17 -19.11
CA GLU A 279 -12.12 4.31 -18.21
C GLU A 279 -13.58 4.78 -18.16
N HIS A 280 -14.42 4.32 -19.10
CA HIS A 280 -15.82 4.74 -19.23
C HIS A 280 -16.79 3.55 -19.27
N PRO A 281 -16.86 2.71 -18.21
CA PRO A 281 -17.88 1.69 -18.14
C PRO A 281 -19.27 2.35 -18.19
N PRO A 282 -20.33 1.65 -18.64
CA PRO A 282 -21.69 2.17 -18.62
C PRO A 282 -22.04 2.73 -17.24
N GLU A 283 -22.76 3.85 -17.20
CA GLU A 283 -23.15 4.50 -15.95
C GLU A 283 -23.92 3.54 -15.04
N GLY A 284 -23.51 3.44 -13.77
CA GLY A 284 -24.10 2.52 -12.80
C GLY A 284 -23.69 1.04 -12.96
N ALA A 285 -22.87 0.69 -13.95
CA ALA A 285 -22.39 -0.67 -14.14
C ALA A 285 -21.17 -0.99 -13.27
N CYS A 286 -20.93 -2.31 -13.07
CA CYS A 286 -19.68 -2.80 -12.51
C CYS A 286 -18.49 -2.26 -13.32
N PRO A 287 -17.46 -1.71 -12.68
CA PRO A 287 -16.28 -1.20 -13.41
C PRO A 287 -15.60 -2.23 -14.31
N LEU A 288 -15.70 -3.51 -13.97
CA LEU A 288 -15.15 -4.60 -14.77
C LEU A 288 -16.08 -5.04 -15.91
N TYR A 289 -17.29 -4.46 -16.07
CA TYR A 289 -18.34 -4.96 -16.96
C TYR A 289 -17.85 -5.28 -18.38
N ASN A 290 -17.12 -4.37 -19.00
CA ASN A 290 -16.65 -4.56 -20.38
C ASN A 290 -15.55 -5.64 -20.52
N ARG A 291 -14.77 -5.86 -19.45
CA ARG A 291 -13.65 -6.83 -19.42
C ARG A 291 -14.04 -8.18 -18.79
N CYS A 292 -15.17 -8.27 -18.09
CA CYS A 292 -15.57 -9.44 -17.32
C CYS A 292 -16.12 -10.55 -18.23
N PRO A 293 -15.53 -11.75 -18.25
CA PRO A 293 -16.07 -12.88 -19.02
C PRO A 293 -17.36 -13.44 -18.42
N TYR A 294 -17.69 -13.11 -17.16
CA TYR A 294 -18.86 -13.62 -16.43
C TYR A 294 -19.97 -12.57 -16.28
N LYS A 295 -19.90 -11.47 -17.04
CA LYS A 295 -20.88 -10.38 -16.96
C LYS A 295 -22.30 -10.85 -17.27
N THR A 296 -23.26 -10.28 -16.53
CA THR A 296 -24.69 -10.47 -16.73
C THR A 296 -25.41 -9.13 -16.77
N LYS A 297 -26.70 -9.14 -17.06
CA LYS A 297 -27.51 -7.91 -17.05
C LYS A 297 -27.58 -7.25 -15.68
N GLU A 298 -27.47 -8.02 -14.61
CA GLU A 298 -27.49 -7.52 -13.22
C GLU A 298 -26.24 -6.66 -12.94
N CYS A 299 -25.09 -6.97 -13.54
CA CYS A 299 -23.87 -6.20 -13.40
C CYS A 299 -23.98 -4.74 -13.94
N MET A 300 -25.06 -4.41 -14.67
CA MET A 300 -25.39 -3.02 -15.05
C MET A 300 -25.93 -2.18 -13.87
N ARG A 301 -26.21 -2.79 -12.72
CA ARG A 301 -26.66 -2.12 -11.50
C ARG A 301 -25.73 -2.47 -10.35
N PHE A 302 -24.51 -1.91 -10.41
CA PHE A 302 -23.45 -2.23 -9.46
C PHE A 302 -23.50 -1.30 -8.25
N ALA A 303 -23.74 -1.87 -7.08
CA ALA A 303 -23.80 -1.12 -5.84
C ALA A 303 -22.42 -0.84 -5.20
N ASN A 304 -21.34 -1.48 -5.65
CA ASN A 304 -19.99 -1.47 -5.03
C ASN A 304 -20.00 -1.77 -3.51
N GLU A 305 -20.90 -2.61 -3.08
CA GLU A 305 -20.99 -3.02 -1.68
C GLU A 305 -20.18 -4.30 -1.48
N LEU A 306 -19.20 -4.23 -0.56
CA LEU A 306 -18.44 -5.41 -0.15
C LEU A 306 -19.31 -6.26 0.77
N LYS A 307 -19.67 -7.48 0.34
CA LYS A 307 -20.45 -8.44 1.10
C LYS A 307 -19.58 -9.58 1.57
N GLU A 308 -19.75 -9.98 2.83
CA GLU A 308 -19.03 -11.12 3.37
C GLU A 308 -19.50 -12.42 2.72
N LEU A 309 -18.54 -13.25 2.33
CA LEU A 309 -18.84 -14.51 1.66
C LEU A 309 -19.35 -15.55 2.65
N PRO A 310 -20.39 -16.33 2.30
CA PRO A 310 -20.92 -17.36 3.17
C PRO A 310 -19.85 -18.38 3.60
N GLY A 311 -19.68 -18.56 4.92
CA GLY A 311 -18.72 -19.53 5.48
C GLY A 311 -17.25 -19.09 5.44
N ARG A 312 -16.94 -17.85 4.97
CA ARG A 312 -15.58 -17.33 4.84
C ARG A 312 -15.42 -16.03 5.63
N ALA A 313 -15.20 -16.17 6.95
CA ALA A 313 -15.11 -15.04 7.86
C ALA A 313 -14.05 -14.03 7.44
N GLY A 314 -14.42 -12.75 7.32
CA GLY A 314 -13.55 -11.66 6.92
C GLY A 314 -13.17 -11.63 5.43
N HIS A 315 -13.72 -12.50 4.60
CA HIS A 315 -13.57 -12.48 3.15
C HIS A 315 -14.80 -11.80 2.52
N LEU A 316 -14.57 -10.62 1.94
CA LEU A 316 -15.61 -9.78 1.35
C LEU A 316 -15.37 -9.59 -0.15
N SER A 317 -16.44 -9.64 -0.93
CA SER A 317 -16.40 -9.36 -2.38
C SER A 317 -17.49 -8.39 -2.80
N ALA A 318 -17.19 -7.52 -3.74
CA ALA A 318 -18.19 -6.64 -4.38
C ALA A 318 -18.93 -7.34 -5.54
N CYS A 319 -18.56 -8.57 -5.90
CA CYS A 319 -19.23 -9.35 -6.93
C CYS A 319 -20.30 -10.23 -6.30
N ASP A 320 -21.57 -10.03 -6.69
CA ASP A 320 -22.70 -10.87 -6.22
C ASP A 320 -22.63 -12.32 -6.73
N LYS A 321 -21.82 -12.56 -7.75
CA LYS A 321 -21.52 -13.90 -8.25
C LYS A 321 -20.20 -14.36 -7.64
N ALA A 322 -20.25 -14.73 -6.34
CA ALA A 322 -19.14 -15.41 -5.72
C ALA A 322 -18.68 -16.54 -6.64
N TRP A 323 -17.41 -16.49 -7.02
CA TRP A 323 -16.83 -17.52 -7.87
C TRP A 323 -16.83 -18.84 -7.08
N GLU A 324 -17.71 -19.76 -7.45
CA GLU A 324 -17.66 -21.15 -7.04
C GLU A 324 -16.55 -21.78 -7.90
N GLY A 325 -15.33 -21.85 -7.33
CA GLY A 325 -14.17 -22.42 -7.97
C GLY A 325 -14.05 -23.90 -7.86
#